data_bf2b58694460d23acfa1cba5e281e2d4
#
_entry.id   bf2b58694460d23acfa1cba5e281e2d4
#
_cell.length_a   1.000
_cell.length_b   1.000
_cell.length_c   1.000
_cell.angle_alpha   90.00
_cell.angle_beta   90.00
_cell.angle_gamma   90.00
#
_symmetry.space_group_name_H-M   'P 1'
#
loop_
_entity.id
_entity.type
_entity.pdbx_description
1 polymer ?
#
loop_
_entity_poly.entity_id
_entity_poly.type
_entity_poly.pdbx_seq_one_letter_code
_entity_poly.pdbx_strand_id
1 'polypeptide(L)'
;GAVKVRLYQSVDDHNLDLRAGRCDAVLADVGSIIDFMESGGGVNVAFTGPTFSGGVFGDGVGGAIRKEDADILEMWNEVIAEMSADGTTAKITKKWFGRDISM
;
A
#
# COMPACT_ATOMS: atom_id res chain seq x y z
N GLY A 1 -10.74 12.21 24.10
CA GLY A 1 -9.88 11.10 24.43
C GLY A 1 -8.65 11.04 23.53
N ALA A 2 -7.56 10.61 24.09
CA ALA A 2 -6.34 10.44 23.34
C ALA A 2 -6.33 9.09 22.61
N VAL A 3 -5.82 9.10 21.38
CA VAL A 3 -5.54 7.87 20.64
C VAL A 3 -4.27 7.23 21.22
N LYS A 4 -4.34 5.95 21.56
CA LYS A 4 -3.16 5.19 21.97
C LYS A 4 -2.54 4.54 20.74
N VAL A 5 -1.36 5.00 20.35
CA VAL A 5 -0.63 4.45 19.22
C VAL A 5 0.23 3.27 19.68
N ARG A 6 0.13 2.15 18.95
CA ARG A 6 0.96 0.96 19.13
C ARG A 6 1.72 0.70 17.83
N LEU A 7 3.02 0.49 17.92
CA LEU A 7 3.87 0.17 16.78
C LEU A 7 4.08 -1.34 16.69
N TYR A 8 4.07 -1.86 15.47
CA TYR A 8 4.29 -3.26 15.15
C TYR A 8 5.49 -3.41 14.21
N GLN A 9 6.15 -4.53 14.29
CA GLN A 9 7.30 -4.82 13.43
C GLN A 9 6.92 -5.41 12.07
N SER A 10 5.70 -5.92 11.96
CA SER A 10 5.18 -6.48 10.72
C SER A 10 3.71 -6.15 10.50
N VAL A 11 3.30 -6.20 9.23
CA VAL A 11 1.90 -6.09 8.81
C VAL A 11 1.06 -7.21 9.40
N ASP A 12 1.59 -8.42 9.44
CA ASP A 12 0.89 -9.60 9.98
C ASP A 12 0.56 -9.42 11.47
N ASP A 13 1.48 -8.87 12.25
CA ASP A 13 1.26 -8.67 13.69
C ASP A 13 0.11 -7.70 13.97
N HIS A 14 0.06 -6.54 13.28
CA HIS A 14 -1.05 -5.63 13.51
C HIS A 14 -2.37 -6.16 12.93
N ASN A 15 -2.35 -6.93 11.85
CA ASN A 15 -3.54 -7.57 11.30
C ASN A 15 -4.13 -8.61 12.26
N LEU A 16 -3.27 -9.39 12.93
CA LEU A 16 -3.69 -10.32 13.96
C LEU A 16 -4.36 -9.60 15.14
N ASP A 17 -3.79 -8.50 15.59
CA ASP A 17 -4.35 -7.70 16.68
C ASP A 17 -5.68 -7.05 16.31
N LEU A 18 -5.81 -6.57 15.08
CA LEU A 18 -7.07 -6.03 14.56
C LEU A 18 -8.17 -7.11 14.54
N ARG A 19 -7.87 -8.28 13.98
CA ARG A 19 -8.82 -9.42 13.96
C ARG A 19 -9.25 -9.87 15.34
N ALA A 20 -8.33 -9.86 16.29
CA ALA A 20 -8.59 -10.27 17.68
C ALA A 20 -9.28 -9.19 18.51
N GLY A 21 -9.53 -8.00 17.97
CA GLY A 21 -10.12 -6.88 18.71
C GLY A 21 -9.19 -6.25 19.73
N ARG A 22 -7.87 -6.47 19.61
CA ARG A 22 -6.87 -5.86 20.50
C ARG A 22 -6.43 -4.45 20.06
N CYS A 23 -6.81 -4.04 18.86
CA CYS A 23 -6.77 -2.65 18.42
C CYS A 23 -8.02 -2.35 17.60
N ASP A 24 -8.39 -1.08 17.54
CA ASP A 24 -9.64 -0.61 16.92
C ASP A 24 -9.44 -0.22 15.45
N ALA A 25 -8.23 0.17 15.08
CA ALA A 25 -7.88 0.57 13.73
C ALA A 25 -6.39 0.33 13.46
N VAL A 26 -6.03 0.16 12.21
CA VAL A 26 -4.65 0.11 11.74
C VAL A 26 -4.43 1.16 10.66
N LEU A 27 -3.23 1.72 10.63
CA LEU A 27 -2.75 2.59 9.56
C LEU A 27 -1.61 1.86 8.85
N ALA A 28 -1.80 1.54 7.59
CA ALA A 28 -0.83 0.83 6.78
C ALA A 28 -0.96 1.22 5.30
N ASP A 29 -0.08 0.70 4.47
CA ASP A 29 -0.17 0.83 3.02
C ASP A 29 -1.48 0.24 2.47
N VAL A 30 -2.09 0.93 1.53
CA VAL A 30 -3.41 0.58 0.97
C VAL A 30 -3.42 -0.80 0.31
N GLY A 31 -2.33 -1.19 -0.36
CA GLY A 31 -2.23 -2.50 -1.01
C GLY A 31 -2.26 -3.63 -0.01
N SER A 32 -1.51 -3.54 1.09
CA SER A 32 -1.50 -4.56 2.14
C SER A 32 -2.83 -4.66 2.89
N ILE A 33 -3.54 -3.55 3.07
CA ILE A 33 -4.89 -3.58 3.66
C ILE A 33 -5.88 -4.28 2.74
N ILE A 34 -5.85 -3.99 1.43
CA ILE A 34 -6.72 -4.67 0.45
C ILE A 34 -6.46 -6.18 0.46
N ASP A 35 -5.20 -6.58 0.38
CA ASP A 35 -4.81 -8.00 0.40
C ASP A 35 -5.32 -8.71 1.67
N PHE A 36 -5.15 -8.10 2.83
CA PHE A 36 -5.68 -8.61 4.09
C PHE A 36 -7.21 -8.77 4.06
N MET A 37 -7.93 -7.79 3.52
CA MET A 37 -9.39 -7.86 3.43
C MET A 37 -9.87 -8.95 2.47
N GLU A 38 -9.22 -9.09 1.31
CA GLU A 38 -9.55 -10.07 0.29
C GLU A 38 -9.18 -11.50 0.67
N SER A 39 -8.12 -11.69 1.43
CA SER A 39 -7.69 -13.01 1.93
C SER A 39 -8.58 -13.62 3.02
N GLY A 40 -9.71 -12.98 3.32
CA GLY A 40 -10.64 -13.43 4.36
C GLY A 40 -10.24 -13.02 5.77
N GLY A 41 -9.13 -12.33 5.92
CA GLY A 41 -8.70 -11.76 7.20
C GLY A 41 -9.53 -10.57 7.66
N GLY A 42 -10.16 -9.91 6.70
CA GLY A 42 -10.90 -8.66 6.89
C GLY A 42 -12.41 -8.80 7.12
N VAL A 43 -12.89 -9.96 7.54
CA VAL A 43 -14.30 -10.10 7.96
C VAL A 43 -14.55 -9.14 9.13
N ASN A 44 -15.53 -8.27 8.99
CA ASN A 44 -15.86 -7.19 9.95
C ASN A 44 -14.83 -6.02 9.98
N VAL A 45 -14.02 -5.87 8.95
CA VAL A 45 -13.09 -4.75 8.77
C VAL A 45 -13.51 -3.94 7.56
N ALA A 46 -13.40 -2.62 7.65
CA ALA A 46 -13.70 -1.72 6.54
C ALA A 46 -12.68 -0.58 6.48
N PHE A 47 -12.46 -0.06 5.27
CA PHE A 47 -11.73 1.18 5.13
C PHE A 47 -12.45 2.33 5.82
N THR A 48 -11.70 3.16 6.52
CA THR A 48 -12.21 4.38 7.15
C THR A 48 -11.22 5.53 6.98
N GLY A 49 -11.74 6.73 6.94
CA GLY A 49 -10.92 7.93 6.80
C GLY A 49 -10.37 8.15 5.38
N PRO A 50 -9.59 9.22 5.20
CA PRO A 50 -8.97 9.53 3.92
C PRO A 50 -7.76 8.64 3.63
N THR A 51 -7.40 8.52 2.35
CA THR A 51 -6.10 8.01 1.95
C THR A 51 -5.07 9.15 2.02
N PHE A 52 -3.93 8.89 2.64
CA PHE A 52 -2.87 9.87 2.79
C PHE A 52 -1.74 9.63 1.78
N SER A 53 -1.18 10.71 1.24
CA SER A 53 0.02 10.68 0.39
C SER A 53 0.79 11.99 0.57
N GLY A 54 2.07 11.96 0.20
CA GLY A 54 2.97 13.11 0.35
C GLY A 54 3.46 13.35 1.78
N GLY A 55 4.40 14.25 1.93
CA GLY A 55 4.99 14.57 3.22
C GLY A 55 5.60 13.35 3.91
N VAL A 56 5.21 13.12 5.14
CA VAL A 56 5.71 11.99 5.95
C VAL A 56 5.26 10.60 5.45
N PHE A 57 4.22 10.56 4.61
CA PHE A 57 3.71 9.32 4.01
C PHE A 57 4.42 8.95 2.69
N GLY A 58 5.28 9.85 2.16
CA GLY A 58 5.97 9.65 0.89
C GLY A 58 5.06 9.81 -0.33
N ASP A 59 5.69 9.73 -1.51
CA ASP A 59 5.01 9.98 -2.79
C ASP A 59 4.51 8.69 -3.46
N GLY A 60 4.59 7.57 -2.77
CA GLY A 60 4.14 6.27 -3.27
C GLY A 60 5.12 5.14 -2.94
N VAL A 61 4.93 4.02 -3.62
CA VAL A 61 5.78 2.84 -3.49
C VAL A 61 6.85 2.87 -4.57
N GLY A 62 8.10 2.70 -4.18
CA GLY A 62 9.25 2.68 -5.09
C GLY A 62 9.88 1.30 -5.21
N GLY A 63 10.51 1.03 -6.36
CA GLY A 63 11.40 -0.10 -6.55
C GLY A 63 12.83 0.22 -6.07
N ALA A 64 13.53 -0.77 -5.54
CA ALA A 64 14.92 -0.64 -5.16
C ALA A 64 15.83 -1.30 -6.22
N ILE A 65 16.84 -0.57 -6.66
CA ILE A 65 17.82 -1.02 -7.65
C ILE A 65 19.22 -0.78 -7.06
N ARG A 66 20.16 -1.68 -7.35
CA ARG A 66 21.56 -1.50 -6.92
C ARG A 66 22.16 -0.25 -7.55
N LYS A 67 23.00 0.45 -6.81
CA LYS A 67 23.59 1.72 -7.25
C LYS A 67 24.41 1.62 -8.53
N GLU A 68 25.03 0.47 -8.76
CA GLU A 68 25.84 0.19 -9.96
C GLU A 68 25.00 -0.13 -11.21
N ASP A 69 23.71 -0.40 -11.08
CA ASP A 69 22.80 -0.75 -12.19
C ASP A 69 22.05 0.49 -12.71
N ALA A 70 22.77 1.55 -13.05
CA ALA A 70 22.18 2.81 -13.48
C ALA A 70 21.37 2.69 -14.79
N ASP A 71 21.77 1.80 -15.68
CA ASP A 71 21.06 1.46 -16.92
C ASP A 71 19.69 0.81 -16.65
N ILE A 72 19.61 -0.06 -15.65
CA ILE A 72 18.35 -0.65 -15.22
C ILE A 72 17.45 0.41 -14.60
N LEU A 73 18.00 1.31 -13.78
CA LEU A 73 17.23 2.42 -13.20
C LEU A 73 16.60 3.31 -14.27
N GLU A 74 17.37 3.67 -15.30
CA GLU A 74 16.89 4.50 -16.41
C GLU A 74 15.74 3.81 -17.15
N MET A 75 15.93 2.55 -17.54
CA MET A 75 14.92 1.74 -18.22
C MET A 75 13.62 1.61 -17.37
N TRP A 76 13.74 1.35 -16.07
CA TRP A 76 12.60 1.26 -15.16
C TRP A 76 11.81 2.56 -15.10
N ASN A 77 12.50 3.70 -14.96
CA ASN A 77 11.85 5.01 -14.90
C ASN A 77 11.13 5.36 -16.21
N GLU A 78 11.71 5.04 -17.36
CA GLU A 78 11.07 5.22 -18.66
C GLU A 78 9.79 4.39 -18.78
N VAL A 79 9.87 3.10 -18.47
CA VAL A 79 8.72 2.18 -18.54
C VAL A 79 7.61 2.60 -17.57
N ILE A 80 7.96 2.99 -16.35
CA ILE A 80 6.96 3.47 -15.37
C ILE A 80 6.27 4.73 -15.89
N ALA A 81 7.01 5.67 -16.49
CA ALA A 81 6.43 6.88 -17.06
C ALA A 81 5.48 6.57 -18.23
N GLU A 82 5.86 5.67 -19.13
CA GLU A 82 5.02 5.22 -20.25
C GLU A 82 3.74 4.52 -19.76
N MET A 83 3.87 3.59 -18.82
CA MET A 83 2.73 2.84 -18.24
C MET A 83 1.77 3.74 -17.47
N SER A 84 2.27 4.80 -16.85
CA SER A 84 1.44 5.80 -16.19
C SER A 84 0.69 6.65 -17.20
N ALA A 85 1.35 7.05 -18.30
CA ALA A 85 0.76 7.89 -19.33
C ALA A 85 -0.30 7.16 -20.18
N ASP A 86 -0.09 5.88 -20.50
CA ASP A 86 -0.99 5.09 -21.35
C ASP A 86 -2.11 4.37 -20.57
N GLY A 87 -2.14 4.49 -19.24
CA GLY A 87 -3.14 3.88 -18.37
C GLY A 87 -2.88 2.41 -18.04
N THR A 88 -1.72 1.85 -18.41
CA THR A 88 -1.36 0.46 -18.10
C THR A 88 -1.27 0.23 -16.60
N THR A 89 -0.65 1.15 -15.86
CA THR A 89 -0.57 1.07 -14.39
C THR A 89 -1.95 1.03 -13.75
N ALA A 90 -2.86 1.90 -14.19
CA ALA A 90 -4.24 1.91 -13.69
C ALA A 90 -4.99 0.59 -13.96
N LYS A 91 -4.78 -0.02 -15.13
CA LYS A 91 -5.37 -1.32 -15.46
C LYS A 91 -4.81 -2.45 -14.58
N ILE A 92 -3.51 -2.45 -14.34
CA ILE A 92 -2.85 -3.47 -13.51
C ILE A 92 -3.32 -3.32 -12.06
N THR A 93 -3.29 -2.13 -11.49
CA THR A 93 -3.71 -1.91 -10.11
C THR A 93 -5.18 -2.25 -9.91
N LYS A 94 -6.05 -1.89 -10.86
CA LYS A 94 -7.47 -2.25 -10.82
C LYS A 94 -7.68 -3.76 -10.90
N LYS A 95 -6.89 -4.47 -11.71
CA LYS A 95 -6.98 -5.94 -11.81
C LYS A 95 -6.62 -6.63 -10.49
N TRP A 96 -5.54 -6.18 -9.83
CA TRP A 96 -4.98 -6.87 -8.67
C TRP A 96 -5.53 -6.38 -7.33
N PHE A 97 -5.95 -5.12 -7.24
CA PHE A 97 -6.44 -4.51 -6.00
C PHE A 97 -7.93 -4.13 -6.07
N GLY A 98 -8.63 -4.49 -7.17
CA GLY A 98 -10.04 -4.18 -7.35
C GLY A 98 -10.34 -2.69 -7.58
N ARG A 99 -9.34 -1.83 -7.49
CA ARG A 99 -9.45 -0.38 -7.67
C ARG A 99 -8.16 0.20 -8.22
N ASP A 100 -8.27 1.36 -8.85
CA ASP A 100 -7.08 2.11 -9.28
C ASP A 100 -6.40 2.75 -8.08
N ILE A 101 -5.17 2.33 -7.81
CA ILE A 101 -4.28 2.90 -6.79
C ILE A 101 -3.01 3.49 -7.42
N SER A 102 -3.01 3.70 -8.74
CA SER A 102 -1.91 4.38 -9.43
C SER A 102 -1.82 5.84 -8.98
N MET A 103 -0.62 6.33 -8.98
CA MET A 103 -0.31 7.72 -8.61
C MET A 103 0.08 8.53 -9.83
#